data_d5978c74f84388a763ff24f975574c6b
#
_entry.id   d5978c74f84388a763ff24f975574c6b
#
_cell.length_a   1.000
_cell.length_b   1.000
_cell.length_c   1.000
_cell.angle_alpha   90.00
_cell.angle_beta   90.00
_cell.angle_gamma   90.00
#
_symmetry.space_group_name_H-M   'P 1'
#
loop_
_entity.id
_entity.type
_entity.pdbx_description
1 polymer ?
#
loop_
_entity_poly.entity_id
_entity_poly.type
_entity_poly.pdbx_seq_one_letter_code
_entity_poly.pdbx_strand_id
1 'polypeptide(L)'
;MSAPKDLHTHAIPAVYFSDTATEHVRLLVQQFKLPTLTCPPDSGEYLFADAEGVSLCRAEEKGRVRVDFGGGAAQYRRTKGGGELIAKAVNHTAKPTVWDCTGGLGRDSFVLASLGLNVQTFEQHPAVACLLADGLERALQEPEIQDIARRITFRHGDAVELMRELAAQSRPDIVYLDPMYPERQKSAAVKKEMA
;
A
#
# COMPACT_ATOMS: atom_id res chain seq x y z
N MET A 1 8.79 28.63 23.94
CA MET A 1 9.18 27.66 22.91
C MET A 1 8.46 26.36 23.26
N SER A 2 7.34 26.06 22.59
CA SER A 2 6.51 24.89 22.83
C SER A 2 7.03 23.76 21.95
N ALA A 3 7.29 22.59 22.53
CA ALA A 3 7.73 21.40 21.82
C ALA A 3 6.67 20.97 20.79
N PRO A 4 7.07 20.42 19.64
CA PRO A 4 6.12 19.90 18.67
C PRO A 4 5.38 18.72 19.29
N LYS A 5 4.04 18.78 19.22
CA LYS A 5 3.14 17.70 19.63
C LYS A 5 3.45 16.44 18.83
N ASP A 6 3.57 15.37 19.56
CA ASP A 6 3.82 14.00 19.13
C ASP A 6 3.16 13.63 17.79
N LEU A 7 3.99 13.36 16.79
CA LEU A 7 3.65 12.46 15.71
C LEU A 7 3.30 11.13 16.39
N HIS A 8 2.05 10.73 16.30
CA HIS A 8 1.60 9.41 16.74
C HIS A 8 2.45 8.36 16.02
N THR A 9 3.47 7.88 16.69
CA THR A 9 4.17 6.64 16.31
C THR A 9 3.18 5.51 16.55
N HIS A 10 2.36 5.20 15.54
CA HIS A 10 1.61 3.95 15.57
C HIS A 10 2.64 2.84 15.68
N ALA A 11 2.52 2.04 16.74
CA ALA A 11 3.39 0.89 16.93
C ALA A 11 3.31 0.00 15.68
N ILE A 12 4.47 -0.45 15.17
CA ILE A 12 4.51 -1.33 14.01
C ILE A 12 3.79 -2.63 14.38
N PRO A 13 2.72 -3.03 13.65
CA PRO A 13 2.01 -4.27 13.92
C PRO A 13 2.96 -5.47 13.87
N ALA A 14 2.87 -6.34 14.87
CA ALA A 14 3.65 -7.57 14.89
C ALA A 14 2.97 -8.67 14.06
N VAL A 15 3.73 -9.71 13.67
CA VAL A 15 3.23 -10.79 12.82
C VAL A 15 3.01 -12.05 13.64
N TYR A 16 1.84 -12.64 13.53
CA TYR A 16 1.55 -13.98 13.97
C TYR A 16 1.55 -14.94 12.75
N PHE A 17 2.35 -16.00 12.83
CA PHE A 17 2.37 -17.04 11.82
C PHE A 17 1.49 -18.21 12.27
N SER A 18 0.46 -18.52 11.49
CA SER A 18 -0.34 -19.72 11.70
C SER A 18 0.46 -20.97 11.36
N ASP A 19 -0.04 -22.13 11.76
CA ASP A 19 0.57 -23.44 11.44
C ASP A 19 0.56 -23.74 9.93
N THR A 20 -0.30 -23.06 9.17
CA THR A 20 -0.41 -23.19 7.71
C THR A 20 0.52 -22.25 6.95
N ALA A 21 1.20 -21.31 7.63
CA ALA A 21 2.11 -20.37 6.98
C ALA A 21 3.25 -21.12 6.28
N THR A 22 3.33 -20.91 4.95
CA THR A 22 4.35 -21.55 4.12
C THR A 22 5.74 -20.94 4.37
N GLU A 23 6.79 -21.69 4.02
CA GLU A 23 8.18 -21.16 4.08
C GLU A 23 8.34 -19.92 3.23
N HIS A 24 7.71 -19.87 2.06
CA HIS A 24 7.72 -18.72 1.17
C HIS A 24 7.17 -17.47 1.87
N VAL A 25 6.00 -17.56 2.52
CA VAL A 25 5.40 -16.43 3.26
C VAL A 25 6.29 -16.01 4.43
N ARG A 26 6.91 -16.96 5.13
CA ARG A 26 7.85 -16.66 6.22
C ARG A 26 9.07 -15.87 5.74
N LEU A 27 9.69 -16.28 4.63
CA LEU A 27 10.83 -15.61 4.03
C LEU A 27 10.47 -14.22 3.53
N LEU A 28 9.29 -14.04 2.93
CA LEU A 28 8.80 -12.73 2.52
C LEU A 28 8.67 -11.78 3.73
N VAL A 29 8.00 -12.21 4.79
CA VAL A 29 7.79 -11.39 6.00
C VAL A 29 9.12 -11.00 6.66
N GLN A 30 10.10 -11.89 6.69
CA GLN A 30 11.42 -11.64 7.27
C GLN A 30 12.15 -10.46 6.65
N GLN A 31 11.90 -10.17 5.36
CA GLN A 31 12.52 -9.02 4.67
C GLN A 31 12.14 -7.68 5.29
N PHE A 32 10.98 -7.60 5.95
CA PHE A 32 10.46 -6.37 6.56
C PHE A 32 10.83 -6.20 8.03
N LYS A 33 11.54 -7.17 8.63
CA LYS A 33 12.03 -7.13 10.03
C LYS A 33 10.93 -6.81 11.05
N LEU A 34 9.73 -7.31 10.81
CA LEU A 34 8.58 -7.09 11.68
C LEU A 34 8.73 -7.90 12.99
N PRO A 35 8.27 -7.38 14.14
CA PRO A 35 8.18 -8.16 15.37
C PRO A 35 7.28 -9.38 15.17
N THR A 36 7.58 -10.50 15.86
CA THR A 36 6.78 -11.72 15.76
C THR A 36 6.03 -12.01 17.03
N LEU A 37 4.86 -12.64 16.91
CA LEU A 37 4.01 -13.09 18.02
C LEU A 37 4.00 -14.62 18.09
N THR A 38 3.93 -15.14 19.30
CA THR A 38 3.75 -16.59 19.56
C THR A 38 2.29 -17.03 19.50
N CYS A 39 1.36 -16.11 19.70
CA CYS A 39 -0.09 -16.28 19.57
C CYS A 39 -0.74 -14.99 19.10
N PRO A 40 -1.96 -15.01 18.55
CA PRO A 40 -2.71 -13.79 18.26
C PRO A 40 -2.89 -12.94 19.51
N PRO A 41 -2.82 -11.60 19.41
CA PRO A 41 -3.00 -10.73 20.57
C PRO A 41 -4.49 -10.63 20.95
N ASP A 42 -4.76 -10.26 22.21
CA ASP A 42 -6.14 -10.05 22.70
C ASP A 42 -6.74 -8.73 22.23
N SER A 43 -5.91 -7.77 21.82
CA SER A 43 -6.36 -6.44 21.37
C SER A 43 -5.40 -5.82 20.37
N GLY A 44 -5.92 -4.86 19.56
CA GLY A 44 -5.14 -4.08 18.62
C GLY A 44 -4.90 -4.75 17.27
N GLU A 45 -4.06 -4.12 16.48
CA GLU A 45 -3.76 -4.54 15.10
C GLU A 45 -2.53 -5.44 15.05
N TYR A 46 -2.59 -6.47 14.21
CA TYR A 46 -1.48 -7.39 13.95
C TYR A 46 -1.55 -7.94 12.52
N LEU A 47 -0.45 -8.42 12.01
CA LEU A 47 -0.41 -9.16 10.75
C LEU A 47 -0.62 -10.64 11.02
N PHE A 48 -1.48 -11.26 10.24
CA PHE A 48 -1.74 -12.70 10.25
C PHE A 48 -1.18 -13.30 8.96
N ALA A 49 -0.25 -14.25 9.10
CA ALA A 49 0.38 -14.93 7.98
C ALA A 49 -0.07 -16.41 7.94
N ASP A 50 -0.62 -16.85 6.82
CA ASP A 50 -1.07 -18.21 6.57
C ASP A 50 -0.64 -18.74 5.19
N ALA A 51 -1.19 -19.85 4.73
CA ALA A 51 -0.89 -20.44 3.43
C ALA A 51 -1.35 -19.55 2.26
N GLU A 52 -2.31 -18.65 2.49
CA GLU A 52 -2.87 -17.75 1.48
C GLU A 52 -2.13 -16.41 1.38
N GLY A 53 -1.19 -16.12 2.30
CA GLY A 53 -0.41 -14.89 2.34
C GLY A 53 -0.56 -14.11 3.64
N VAL A 54 -0.40 -12.79 3.57
CA VAL A 54 -0.39 -11.87 4.71
C VAL A 54 -1.64 -11.00 4.74
N SER A 55 -2.26 -10.89 5.91
CA SER A 55 -3.45 -10.06 6.15
C SER A 55 -3.25 -9.17 7.37
N LEU A 56 -3.80 -7.96 7.34
CA LEU A 56 -3.96 -7.12 8.53
C LEU A 56 -5.24 -7.51 9.25
N CYS A 57 -5.14 -7.79 10.53
CA CYS A 57 -6.21 -8.16 11.43
C CYS A 57 -6.31 -7.17 12.59
N ARG A 58 -7.51 -7.02 13.14
CA ARG A 58 -7.74 -6.41 14.45
C ARG A 58 -8.31 -7.48 15.36
N ALA A 59 -7.73 -7.66 16.54
CA ALA A 59 -8.06 -8.77 17.44
C ALA A 59 -9.55 -8.82 17.83
N GLU A 60 -10.16 -7.64 17.98
CA GLU A 60 -11.57 -7.50 18.38
C GLU A 60 -12.55 -7.68 17.21
N GLU A 61 -12.06 -7.79 15.97
CA GLU A 61 -12.87 -7.85 14.75
C GLU A 61 -12.67 -9.18 14.01
N LYS A 62 -13.73 -9.69 13.38
CA LYS A 62 -13.65 -10.93 12.59
C LYS A 62 -13.10 -10.70 11.18
N GLY A 63 -13.04 -9.45 10.73
CA GLY A 63 -12.57 -9.08 9.40
C GLY A 63 -11.06 -9.05 9.31
N ARG A 64 -10.53 -9.34 8.11
CA ARG A 64 -9.11 -9.11 7.78
C ARG A 64 -8.97 -8.38 6.46
N VAL A 65 -7.95 -7.55 6.34
CA VAL A 65 -7.62 -6.82 5.12
C VAL A 65 -6.40 -7.47 4.48
N ARG A 66 -6.55 -7.91 3.25
CA ARG A 66 -5.48 -8.42 2.40
C ARG A 66 -5.40 -7.61 1.12
N VAL A 67 -4.23 -7.41 0.59
CA VAL A 67 -4.07 -6.83 -0.74
C VAL A 67 -4.49 -7.87 -1.77
N ASP A 68 -5.55 -7.56 -2.52
CA ASP A 68 -6.09 -8.42 -3.58
C ASP A 68 -6.33 -7.56 -4.83
N PHE A 69 -5.50 -7.78 -5.84
CA PHE A 69 -5.58 -7.05 -7.10
C PHE A 69 -6.51 -7.74 -8.12
N GLY A 70 -6.84 -9.01 -7.94
CA GLY A 70 -7.78 -9.78 -8.77
C GLY A 70 -9.24 -9.59 -8.38
N GLY A 71 -9.51 -9.25 -7.11
CA GLY A 71 -10.87 -9.18 -6.56
C GLY A 71 -11.77 -8.12 -7.21
N GLY A 72 -13.08 -8.30 -7.06
CA GLY A 72 -14.11 -7.49 -7.73
C GLY A 72 -14.01 -5.98 -7.45
N ALA A 73 -13.58 -5.56 -6.23
CA ALA A 73 -13.38 -4.16 -5.90
C ALA A 73 -12.20 -3.54 -6.69
N ALA A 74 -11.10 -4.28 -6.85
CA ALA A 74 -9.95 -3.86 -7.65
C ALA A 74 -10.31 -3.83 -9.14
N GLN A 75 -11.05 -4.82 -9.63
CA GLN A 75 -11.54 -4.87 -10.99
C GLN A 75 -12.48 -3.68 -11.30
N TYR A 76 -13.39 -3.35 -10.37
CA TYR A 76 -14.28 -2.19 -10.52
C TYR A 76 -13.50 -0.88 -10.64
N ARG A 77 -12.48 -0.66 -9.80
CA ARG A 77 -11.63 0.54 -9.88
C ARG A 77 -10.91 0.67 -11.22
N ARG A 78 -10.41 -0.45 -11.77
CA ARG A 78 -9.74 -0.45 -13.07
C ARG A 78 -10.69 -0.10 -14.22
N THR A 79 -11.94 -0.57 -14.14
CA THR A 79 -12.88 -0.50 -15.28
C THR A 79 -13.88 0.65 -15.21
N LYS A 80 -14.28 1.10 -14.01
CA LYS A 80 -15.41 2.04 -13.85
C LYS A 80 -15.19 3.15 -12.80
N GLY A 81 -14.18 3.08 -11.94
CA GLY A 81 -14.06 4.03 -10.83
C GLY A 81 -12.67 4.61 -10.69
N GLY A 82 -12.52 5.93 -10.58
CA GLY A 82 -11.27 6.61 -10.19
C GLY A 82 -10.11 6.53 -11.19
N GLY A 83 -9.98 5.45 -11.94
CA GLY A 83 -8.91 5.28 -12.94
C GLY A 83 -8.89 6.38 -14.01
N GLU A 84 -10.04 6.94 -14.34
CA GLU A 84 -10.13 8.03 -15.34
C GLU A 84 -9.48 9.33 -14.83
N LEU A 85 -9.63 9.68 -13.55
CA LEU A 85 -9.01 10.87 -12.97
C LEU A 85 -7.49 10.70 -12.86
N ILE A 86 -7.04 9.55 -12.39
CA ILE A 86 -5.62 9.21 -12.32
C ILE A 86 -5.02 9.21 -13.73
N ALA A 87 -5.69 8.57 -14.70
CA ALA A 87 -5.26 8.52 -16.10
C ALA A 87 -5.06 9.91 -16.71
N LYS A 88 -6.00 10.85 -16.44
CA LYS A 88 -5.90 12.24 -16.88
C LYS A 88 -4.76 12.98 -16.18
N ALA A 89 -4.62 12.79 -14.86
CA ALA A 89 -3.59 13.47 -14.07
C ALA A 89 -2.16 13.13 -14.55
N VAL A 90 -1.93 11.86 -14.96
CA VAL A 90 -0.60 11.41 -15.43
C VAL A 90 -0.44 11.47 -16.95
N ASN A 91 -1.42 11.97 -17.69
CA ASN A 91 -1.38 11.95 -19.17
C ASN A 91 -0.97 10.57 -19.72
N HIS A 92 -1.68 9.50 -19.32
CA HIS A 92 -1.32 8.10 -19.57
C HIS A 92 -1.09 7.76 -21.05
N THR A 93 -1.68 8.53 -21.98
CA THR A 93 -1.52 8.30 -23.42
C THR A 93 -0.09 8.53 -23.92
N ALA A 94 0.67 9.38 -23.22
CA ALA A 94 2.08 9.61 -23.48
C ALA A 94 2.99 8.46 -22.99
N LYS A 95 2.41 7.45 -22.30
CA LYS A 95 3.15 6.31 -21.72
C LYS A 95 4.31 6.73 -20.81
N PRO A 96 4.12 7.68 -19.87
CA PRO A 96 5.18 8.11 -18.99
C PRO A 96 5.60 7.01 -18.01
N THR A 97 6.85 7.07 -17.56
CA THR A 97 7.31 6.34 -16.38
C THR A 97 6.86 7.07 -15.12
N VAL A 98 6.31 6.35 -14.15
CA VAL A 98 5.72 6.94 -12.94
C VAL A 98 6.44 6.43 -11.69
N TRP A 99 6.78 7.34 -10.79
CA TRP A 99 7.16 7.00 -9.43
C TRP A 99 6.00 7.33 -8.49
N ASP A 100 5.38 6.29 -7.92
CA ASP A 100 4.38 6.41 -6.86
C ASP A 100 5.08 6.42 -5.50
N CYS A 101 5.15 7.63 -4.91
CA CYS A 101 5.87 7.85 -3.65
C CYS A 101 4.99 7.67 -2.41
N THR A 102 3.75 7.24 -2.58
CA THR A 102 2.75 7.02 -1.54
C THR A 102 2.06 5.67 -1.73
N GLY A 103 2.85 4.62 -1.98
CA GLY A 103 2.40 3.32 -2.45
C GLY A 103 1.25 2.69 -1.66
N GLY A 104 1.29 2.77 -0.33
CA GLY A 104 0.26 2.19 0.52
C GLY A 104 0.02 0.71 0.18
N LEU A 105 -1.25 0.34 -0.02
CA LEU A 105 -1.63 -1.01 -0.46
C LEU A 105 -1.54 -1.21 -1.99
N GLY A 106 -0.90 -0.29 -2.72
CA GLY A 106 -0.63 -0.39 -4.15
C GLY A 106 -1.82 -0.18 -5.07
N ARG A 107 -2.92 0.35 -4.57
CA ARG A 107 -4.17 0.47 -5.35
C ARG A 107 -4.01 1.38 -6.55
N ASP A 108 -3.41 2.54 -6.37
CA ASP A 108 -3.21 3.53 -7.45
C ASP A 108 -2.08 3.09 -8.37
N SER A 109 -0.98 2.55 -7.82
CA SER A 109 0.07 1.91 -8.62
C SER A 109 -0.48 0.83 -9.55
N PHE A 110 -1.42 0.00 -9.07
CA PHE A 110 -2.02 -1.05 -9.89
C PHE A 110 -2.95 -0.49 -10.97
N VAL A 111 -3.70 0.59 -10.68
CA VAL A 111 -4.49 1.32 -11.69
C VAL A 111 -3.56 1.89 -12.76
N LEU A 112 -2.48 2.59 -12.38
CA LEU A 112 -1.50 3.14 -13.31
C LEU A 112 -0.88 2.06 -14.20
N ALA A 113 -0.50 0.92 -13.61
CA ALA A 113 0.06 -0.21 -14.34
C ALA A 113 -0.97 -0.85 -15.30
N SER A 114 -2.26 -0.88 -14.95
CA SER A 114 -3.34 -1.37 -15.80
C SER A 114 -3.57 -0.50 -17.05
N LEU A 115 -3.20 0.78 -16.98
CA LEU A 115 -3.17 1.70 -18.13
C LEU A 115 -1.95 1.48 -19.05
N GLY A 116 -1.10 0.52 -18.71
CA GLY A 116 0.09 0.15 -19.46
C GLY A 116 1.34 0.97 -19.13
N LEU A 117 1.36 1.63 -17.97
CA LEU A 117 2.51 2.41 -17.50
C LEU A 117 3.47 1.54 -16.69
N ASN A 118 4.76 1.87 -16.73
CA ASN A 118 5.73 1.32 -15.79
C ASN A 118 5.75 2.17 -14.53
N VAL A 119 5.53 1.53 -13.39
CA VAL A 119 5.39 2.19 -12.09
C VAL A 119 6.45 1.70 -11.13
N GLN A 120 7.22 2.64 -10.58
CA GLN A 120 8.08 2.40 -9.43
C GLN A 120 7.33 2.85 -8.18
N THR A 121 7.01 1.91 -7.29
CA THR A 121 6.21 2.16 -6.09
C THR A 121 7.10 2.15 -4.85
N PHE A 122 6.93 3.13 -3.97
CA PHE A 122 7.63 3.24 -2.69
C PHE A 122 6.64 3.21 -1.54
N GLU A 123 6.96 2.43 -0.49
CA GLU A 123 6.20 2.41 0.76
C GLU A 123 7.19 2.31 1.94
N GLN A 124 7.06 3.23 2.90
CA GLN A 124 7.98 3.32 4.03
C GLN A 124 7.53 2.51 5.25
N HIS A 125 6.22 2.32 5.44
CA HIS A 125 5.72 1.62 6.60
C HIS A 125 5.88 0.10 6.45
N PRO A 126 6.68 -0.60 7.27
CA PRO A 126 7.10 -1.97 7.01
C PRO A 126 5.93 -2.97 6.96
N ALA A 127 4.89 -2.79 7.78
CA ALA A 127 3.73 -3.68 7.74
C ALA A 127 2.89 -3.48 6.47
N VAL A 128 2.71 -2.23 6.00
CA VAL A 128 2.01 -1.93 4.76
C VAL A 128 2.82 -2.42 3.57
N ALA A 129 4.13 -2.22 3.60
CA ALA A 129 5.08 -2.72 2.60
C ALA A 129 5.03 -4.26 2.49
N CYS A 130 4.94 -4.96 3.63
CA CYS A 130 4.80 -6.41 3.67
C CYS A 130 3.49 -6.87 3.00
N LEU A 131 2.36 -6.23 3.31
CA LEU A 131 1.06 -6.51 2.69
C LEU A 131 1.09 -6.26 1.18
N LEU A 132 1.72 -5.16 0.73
CA LEU A 132 1.84 -4.83 -0.68
C LEU A 132 2.70 -5.85 -1.42
N ALA A 133 3.86 -6.22 -0.85
CA ALA A 133 4.76 -7.21 -1.45
C ALA A 133 4.06 -8.56 -1.63
N ASP A 134 3.37 -9.06 -0.59
CA ASP A 134 2.58 -10.29 -0.65
C ASP A 134 1.50 -10.22 -1.75
N GLY A 135 0.78 -9.09 -1.83
CA GLY A 135 -0.24 -8.90 -2.86
C GLY A 135 0.32 -8.89 -4.27
N LEU A 136 1.48 -8.25 -4.50
CA LEU A 136 2.14 -8.23 -5.79
C LEU A 136 2.69 -9.60 -6.18
N GLU A 137 3.29 -10.34 -5.26
CA GLU A 137 3.76 -11.70 -5.53
C GLU A 137 2.61 -12.63 -5.93
N ARG A 138 1.46 -12.56 -5.26
CA ARG A 138 0.27 -13.33 -5.64
C ARG A 138 -0.27 -12.90 -7.01
N ALA A 139 -0.33 -11.59 -7.28
CA ALA A 139 -0.78 -11.07 -8.57
C ALA A 139 0.11 -11.53 -9.74
N LEU A 140 1.41 -11.74 -9.52
CA LEU A 140 2.31 -12.30 -10.53
C LEU A 140 2.01 -13.77 -10.88
N GLN A 141 1.28 -14.49 -10.03
CA GLN A 141 0.87 -15.88 -10.27
C GLN A 141 -0.53 -15.98 -10.90
N GLU A 142 -1.29 -14.87 -10.97
CA GLU A 142 -2.62 -14.83 -11.54
C GLU A 142 -2.59 -14.49 -13.04
N PRO A 143 -2.94 -15.42 -13.97
CA PRO A 143 -2.83 -15.18 -15.41
C PRO A 143 -3.55 -13.93 -15.91
N GLU A 144 -4.66 -13.56 -15.27
CA GLU A 144 -5.50 -12.41 -15.70
C GLU A 144 -4.88 -11.05 -15.39
N ILE A 145 -3.96 -10.97 -14.43
CA ILE A 145 -3.41 -9.70 -13.92
C ILE A 145 -1.86 -9.68 -13.84
N GLN A 146 -1.20 -10.81 -14.06
CA GLN A 146 0.26 -10.91 -13.97
C GLN A 146 1.00 -9.89 -14.85
N ASP A 147 0.47 -9.61 -16.04
CA ASP A 147 1.09 -8.63 -16.95
C ASP A 147 0.96 -7.19 -16.45
N ILE A 148 -0.06 -6.91 -15.64
CA ILE A 148 -0.19 -5.64 -14.94
C ILE A 148 0.82 -5.59 -13.80
N ALA A 149 0.88 -6.63 -12.96
CA ALA A 149 1.80 -6.71 -11.84
C ALA A 149 3.27 -6.59 -12.28
N ARG A 150 3.67 -7.17 -13.42
CA ARG A 150 5.03 -7.07 -13.99
C ARG A 150 5.47 -5.64 -14.33
N ARG A 151 4.54 -4.69 -14.48
CA ARG A 151 4.85 -3.28 -14.71
C ARG A 151 5.12 -2.51 -13.42
N ILE A 152 4.91 -3.13 -12.26
CA ILE A 152 5.13 -2.51 -10.95
C ILE A 152 6.46 -3.01 -10.40
N THR A 153 7.39 -2.10 -10.15
CA THR A 153 8.59 -2.36 -9.38
C THR A 153 8.40 -1.76 -7.99
N PHE A 154 8.47 -2.59 -6.95
CA PHE A 154 8.23 -2.15 -5.58
C PHE A 154 9.53 -2.06 -4.79
N ARG A 155 9.68 -1.01 -3.98
CA ARG A 155 10.78 -0.83 -3.01
C ARG A 155 10.23 -0.36 -1.66
N HIS A 156 10.65 -1.04 -0.59
CA HIS A 156 10.38 -0.64 0.77
C HIS A 156 11.41 0.37 1.23
N GLY A 157 10.94 1.52 1.75
CA GLY A 157 11.78 2.57 2.33
C GLY A 157 11.20 3.96 2.17
N ASP A 158 11.90 4.95 2.72
CA ASP A 158 11.54 6.36 2.57
C ASP A 158 11.66 6.79 1.09
N ALA A 159 10.56 7.32 0.56
CA ALA A 159 10.49 7.68 -0.86
C ALA A 159 11.52 8.75 -1.24
N VAL A 160 11.83 9.71 -0.35
CA VAL A 160 12.78 10.78 -0.64
C VAL A 160 14.20 10.22 -0.74
N GLU A 161 14.57 9.30 0.14
CA GLU A 161 15.88 8.64 0.13
C GLU A 161 16.02 7.77 -1.10
N LEU A 162 15.02 6.92 -1.38
CA LEU A 162 15.00 6.04 -2.55
C LEU A 162 15.02 6.82 -3.87
N MET A 163 14.30 7.94 -3.96
CA MET A 163 14.34 8.81 -5.13
C MET A 163 15.72 9.43 -5.34
N ARG A 164 16.41 9.87 -4.28
CA ARG A 164 17.77 10.41 -4.39
C ARG A 164 18.75 9.37 -4.92
N GLU A 165 18.64 8.14 -4.42
CA GLU A 165 19.46 7.01 -4.86
C GLU A 165 19.24 6.69 -6.36
N LEU A 166 17.97 6.58 -6.76
CA LEU A 166 17.59 6.22 -8.12
C LEU A 166 17.82 7.34 -9.13
N ALA A 167 17.65 8.60 -8.73
CA ALA A 167 17.79 9.76 -9.63
C ALA A 167 19.17 9.90 -10.27
N ALA A 168 20.20 9.26 -9.69
CA ALA A 168 21.53 9.17 -10.29
C ALA A 168 21.59 8.24 -11.52
N GLN A 169 20.64 7.29 -11.62
CA GLN A 169 20.60 6.28 -12.68
C GLN A 169 19.47 6.53 -13.68
N SER A 170 18.30 6.91 -13.19
CA SER A 170 17.12 7.21 -14.01
C SER A 170 16.22 8.19 -13.29
N ARG A 171 15.41 8.93 -14.05
CA ARG A 171 14.38 9.83 -13.50
C ARG A 171 13.04 9.45 -14.07
N PRO A 172 11.95 9.57 -13.29
CA PRO A 172 10.60 9.36 -13.81
C PRO A 172 10.19 10.57 -14.66
N ASP A 173 9.23 10.34 -15.54
CA ASP A 173 8.52 11.44 -16.20
C ASP A 173 7.54 12.12 -15.22
N ILE A 174 6.98 11.33 -14.28
CA ILE A 174 5.99 11.80 -13.31
C ILE A 174 6.30 11.24 -11.93
N VAL A 175 6.20 12.11 -10.92
CA VAL A 175 6.12 11.75 -9.50
C VAL A 175 4.66 11.87 -9.08
N TYR A 176 4.08 10.74 -8.66
CA TYR A 176 2.72 10.65 -8.15
C TYR A 176 2.71 10.66 -6.61
N LEU A 177 1.83 11.48 -6.04
CA LEU A 177 1.66 11.63 -4.59
C LEU A 177 0.17 11.68 -4.26
N ASP A 178 -0.30 10.73 -3.45
CA ASP A 178 -1.63 10.74 -2.84
C ASP A 178 -1.52 10.49 -1.33
N PRO A 179 -0.99 11.45 -0.57
CA PRO A 179 -0.80 11.29 0.87
C PRO A 179 -2.15 11.21 1.58
N MET A 180 -2.30 10.22 2.47
CA MET A 180 -3.43 10.15 3.39
C MET A 180 -3.35 11.31 4.39
N TYR A 181 -4.18 12.33 4.18
CA TYR A 181 -4.35 13.38 5.18
C TYR A 181 -5.25 12.86 6.31
N PRO A 182 -4.92 13.16 7.58
CA PRO A 182 -5.83 12.87 8.67
C PRO A 182 -7.16 13.57 8.40
N GLU A 183 -8.27 12.85 8.63
CA GLU A 183 -9.61 13.42 8.46
C GLU A 183 -9.69 14.76 9.16
N ARG A 184 -10.04 15.82 8.42
CA ARG A 184 -10.34 17.11 9.03
C ARG A 184 -11.51 16.86 9.97
N GLN A 185 -11.28 17.01 11.28
CA GLN A 185 -12.38 17.12 12.22
C GLN A 185 -13.31 18.21 11.67
N LYS A 186 -14.53 17.82 11.30
CA LYS A 186 -15.54 18.78 10.86
C LYS A 186 -15.72 19.76 12.00
N SER A 187 -15.11 20.94 11.89
CA SER A 187 -15.46 22.07 12.75
C SER A 187 -16.95 22.30 12.52
N ALA A 188 -17.75 22.15 13.57
CA ALA A 188 -19.18 22.42 13.53
C ALA A 188 -19.34 23.80 12.88
N ALA A 189 -20.04 23.86 11.76
CA ALA A 189 -20.38 25.10 11.13
C ALA A 189 -21.20 25.91 12.15
N VAL A 190 -20.63 27.01 12.62
CA VAL A 190 -21.35 28.00 13.43
C VAL A 190 -22.50 28.45 12.56
N LYS A 191 -23.73 28.06 12.93
CA LYS A 191 -24.96 28.64 12.38
C LYS A 191 -24.90 30.14 12.67
N LYS A 192 -24.66 30.94 11.63
CA LYS A 192 -24.89 32.37 11.70
C LYS A 192 -26.39 32.55 11.82
N GLU A 193 -26.87 32.76 13.04
CA GLU A 193 -28.21 33.35 13.26
C GLU A 193 -28.14 34.76 12.70
N MET A 194 -28.86 34.98 11.60
CA MET A 194 -29.19 36.30 11.16
C MET A 194 -30.47 36.72 11.90
N ALA A 195 -30.31 37.63 12.84
CA ALA A 195 -31.42 38.47 13.34
C ALA A 195 -31.74 39.54 12.30
#